data_37008b3d3fccc5e76a553dfad46a0df6
#
_entry.id   37008b3d3fccc5e76a553dfad46a0df6
#
_cell.length_a   1.000
_cell.length_b   1.000
_cell.length_c   1.000
_cell.angle_alpha   90.00
_cell.angle_beta   90.00
_cell.angle_gamma   90.00
#
_symmetry.space_group_name_H-M   'P 1'
#
loop_
_entity.id
_entity.type
_entity.pdbx_description
1 polymer ?
#
loop_
_entity_poly.entity_id
_entity_poly.type
_entity_poly.pdbx_seq_one_letter_code
_entity_poly.pdbx_strand_id
1 'polypeptide(L)'
;MGPITKKAAQASALVERQTGSIARLRDSVADSVETAKKLNASRPDGDTAALILSLRIATSETDTLRGTNEDLRLNIAGMELAIAHAQDKVAVEIAGAEAWRAWAWRWWWAFAGTVAAIASLVYFRHSIPLLKFL
;
A
#
# COMPACT_ATOMS: atom_id res chain seq x y z
N MET A 1 8.07 3.14 7.63
CA MET A 1 6.82 2.54 7.10
C MET A 1 5.63 3.06 7.89
N GLY A 2 4.64 3.62 7.21
CA GLY A 2 3.41 4.07 7.85
C GLY A 2 2.54 2.90 8.36
N PRO A 3 1.61 3.14 9.31
CA PRO A 3 0.73 2.10 9.86
C PRO A 3 -0.14 1.42 8.80
N ILE A 4 -0.47 2.10 7.71
CA ILE A 4 -1.29 1.56 6.60
C ILE A 4 -0.51 0.51 5.80
N THR A 5 0.77 0.76 5.50
CA THR A 5 1.64 -0.20 4.81
C THR A 5 1.88 -1.46 5.64
N LYS A 6 2.01 -1.32 6.95
CA LYS A 6 2.17 -2.45 7.85
C LYS A 6 0.91 -3.33 7.90
N LYS A 7 -0.27 -2.72 7.91
CA LYS A 7 -1.56 -3.43 7.84
C LYS A 7 -1.76 -4.12 6.50
N ALA A 8 -1.39 -3.48 5.39
CA ALA A 8 -1.46 -4.08 4.07
C ALA A 8 -0.54 -5.31 3.94
N ALA A 9 0.69 -5.23 4.45
CA ALA A 9 1.62 -6.35 4.47
C ALA A 9 1.11 -7.50 5.35
N GLN A 10 0.48 -7.21 6.49
CA GLN A 10 -0.16 -8.22 7.34
C GLN A 10 -1.34 -8.90 6.65
N ALA A 11 -2.17 -8.12 5.94
CA ALA A 11 -3.29 -8.66 5.17
C ALA A 11 -2.81 -9.55 4.03
N SER A 12 -1.78 -9.16 3.30
CA SER A 12 -1.14 -9.96 2.24
C SER A 12 -0.61 -11.29 2.79
N ALA A 13 0.11 -11.28 3.90
CA ALA A 13 0.61 -12.49 4.55
C ALA A 13 -0.52 -13.42 5.02
N LEU A 14 -1.62 -12.86 5.51
CA LEU A 14 -2.81 -13.62 5.91
C LEU A 14 -3.46 -14.32 4.72
N VAL A 15 -3.63 -13.60 3.61
CA VAL A 15 -4.20 -14.14 2.36
C VAL A 15 -3.32 -15.25 1.80
N GLU A 16 -2.00 -15.11 1.85
CA GLU A 16 -1.09 -16.18 1.42
C GLU A 16 -1.19 -17.45 2.28
N ARG A 17 -1.33 -17.30 3.60
CA ARG A 17 -1.60 -18.43 4.49
C ARG A 17 -2.93 -19.11 4.17
N GLN A 18 -3.97 -18.32 3.91
CA GLN A 18 -5.26 -18.86 3.50
C GLN A 18 -5.19 -19.59 2.17
N THR A 19 -4.45 -19.07 1.19
CA THR A 19 -4.23 -19.74 -0.09
C THR A 19 -3.60 -21.12 0.10
N GLY A 20 -2.57 -21.23 0.94
CA GLY A 20 -1.94 -22.51 1.25
C GLY A 20 -2.87 -23.48 1.97
N SER A 21 -3.74 -22.99 2.86
CA SER A 21 -4.71 -23.83 3.56
C SER A 21 -5.83 -24.31 2.62
N ILE A 22 -6.30 -23.47 1.72
CA ILE A 22 -7.32 -23.81 0.71
C ILE A 22 -6.77 -24.85 -0.27
N ALA A 23 -5.51 -24.71 -0.71
CA ALA A 23 -4.86 -25.70 -1.58
C ALA A 23 -4.78 -27.07 -0.92
N ARG A 24 -4.38 -27.14 0.35
CA ARG A 24 -4.35 -28.39 1.12
C ARG A 24 -5.75 -29.00 1.31
N LEU A 25 -6.75 -28.17 1.61
CA LEU A 25 -8.12 -28.61 1.73
C LEU A 25 -8.64 -29.18 0.41
N ARG A 26 -8.34 -28.54 -0.71
CA ARG A 26 -8.72 -28.98 -2.05
C ARG A 26 -8.13 -30.36 -2.36
N ASP A 27 -6.83 -30.56 -2.08
CA ASP A 27 -6.15 -31.83 -2.31
C ASP A 27 -6.76 -32.93 -1.43
N SER A 28 -7.03 -32.64 -0.17
CA SER A 28 -7.69 -33.57 0.76
C SER A 28 -9.11 -33.95 0.30
N VAL A 29 -9.88 -33.00 -0.18
CA VAL A 29 -11.22 -33.25 -0.72
C VAL A 29 -11.14 -34.07 -2.01
N ALA A 30 -10.18 -33.78 -2.90
CA ALA A 30 -9.98 -34.55 -4.13
C ALA A 30 -9.65 -36.02 -3.84
N ASP A 31 -8.74 -36.28 -2.88
CA ASP A 31 -8.40 -37.63 -2.44
C ASP A 31 -9.61 -38.34 -1.82
N SER A 32 -10.42 -37.63 -1.05
CA SER A 32 -11.65 -38.17 -0.47
C SER A 32 -12.69 -38.53 -1.53
N VAL A 33 -12.84 -37.68 -2.56
CA VAL A 33 -13.73 -37.97 -3.72
C VAL A 33 -13.28 -39.22 -4.46
N GLU A 34 -11.99 -39.36 -4.70
CA GLU A 34 -11.46 -40.53 -5.40
C GLU A 34 -11.63 -41.84 -4.58
N THR A 35 -11.37 -41.75 -3.27
CA THR A 35 -11.59 -42.86 -2.35
C THR A 35 -13.07 -43.26 -2.32
N ALA A 36 -13.99 -42.29 -2.23
CA ALA A 36 -15.42 -42.54 -2.25
C ALA A 36 -15.89 -43.18 -3.57
N LYS A 37 -15.33 -42.73 -4.72
CA LYS A 37 -15.63 -43.36 -6.03
C LYS A 37 -15.19 -44.80 -6.10
N LYS A 38 -13.98 -45.09 -5.61
CA LYS A 38 -13.47 -46.48 -5.54
C LYS A 38 -14.34 -47.37 -4.65
N LEU A 39 -14.78 -46.83 -3.50
CA LEU A 39 -15.65 -47.55 -2.59
C LEU A 39 -17.02 -47.81 -3.22
N ASN A 40 -17.59 -46.83 -3.93
CA ASN A 40 -18.87 -46.95 -4.65
C ASN A 40 -18.79 -47.97 -5.79
N ALA A 41 -17.64 -48.06 -6.47
CA ALA A 41 -17.40 -49.07 -7.53
C ALA A 41 -17.34 -50.52 -6.98
N SER A 42 -16.81 -50.70 -5.76
CA SER A 42 -16.72 -52.03 -5.12
C SER A 42 -18.02 -52.40 -4.40
N ARG A 43 -18.75 -51.48 -3.85
CA ARG A 43 -20.04 -51.65 -3.15
C ARG A 43 -21.00 -50.51 -3.49
N PRO A 44 -21.85 -50.63 -4.54
CA PRO A 44 -22.84 -49.61 -4.83
C PRO A 44 -23.90 -49.58 -3.71
N ASP A 45 -23.85 -48.48 -2.93
CA ASP A 45 -24.80 -48.22 -1.83
C ASP A 45 -25.28 -46.76 -1.96
N GLY A 46 -26.55 -46.52 -1.57
CA GLY A 46 -27.15 -45.19 -1.59
C GLY A 46 -26.42 -44.18 -0.71
N ASP A 47 -25.87 -44.61 0.43
CA ASP A 47 -25.09 -43.78 1.35
C ASP A 47 -23.76 -43.33 0.74
N THR A 48 -23.11 -44.18 -0.04
CA THR A 48 -21.89 -43.86 -0.75
C THR A 48 -22.16 -42.84 -1.88
N ALA A 49 -23.26 -42.97 -2.59
CA ALA A 49 -23.69 -41.99 -3.59
C ALA A 49 -23.95 -40.60 -2.99
N ALA A 50 -24.61 -40.56 -1.81
CA ALA A 50 -24.84 -39.34 -1.07
C ALA A 50 -23.52 -38.73 -0.58
N LEU A 51 -22.55 -39.52 -0.15
CA LEU A 51 -21.21 -39.07 0.23
C LEU A 51 -20.45 -38.45 -0.96
N ILE A 52 -20.50 -39.09 -2.12
CA ILE A 52 -19.89 -38.56 -3.36
C ILE A 52 -20.53 -37.22 -3.72
N LEU A 53 -21.85 -37.07 -3.60
CA LEU A 53 -22.53 -35.81 -3.87
C LEU A 53 -22.09 -34.71 -2.88
N SER A 54 -22.00 -35.02 -1.58
CA SER A 54 -21.51 -34.10 -0.56
C SER A 54 -20.07 -33.66 -0.81
N LEU A 55 -19.20 -34.57 -1.22
CA LEU A 55 -17.82 -34.27 -1.57
C LEU A 55 -17.68 -33.41 -2.84
N ARG A 56 -18.57 -33.59 -3.81
CA ARG A 56 -18.64 -32.73 -5.00
C ARG A 56 -19.04 -31.30 -4.63
N ILE A 57 -20.02 -31.16 -3.74
CA ILE A 57 -20.41 -29.85 -3.22
C ILE A 57 -19.24 -29.20 -2.48
N ALA A 58 -18.55 -29.92 -1.61
CA ALA A 58 -17.38 -29.43 -0.90
C ALA A 58 -16.24 -29.02 -1.87
N THR A 59 -16.03 -29.75 -2.94
CA THR A 59 -15.07 -29.39 -3.99
C THR A 59 -15.45 -28.09 -4.68
N SER A 60 -16.72 -27.94 -5.02
CA SER A 60 -17.24 -26.72 -5.64
C SER A 60 -17.09 -25.51 -4.72
N GLU A 61 -17.43 -25.65 -3.44
CA GLU A 61 -17.25 -24.60 -2.43
C GLU A 61 -15.79 -24.22 -2.23
N THR A 62 -14.89 -25.22 -2.22
CA THR A 62 -13.44 -24.99 -2.11
C THR A 62 -12.91 -24.23 -3.32
N ASP A 63 -13.36 -24.57 -4.52
CA ASP A 63 -12.98 -23.85 -5.75
C ASP A 63 -13.51 -22.40 -5.74
N THR A 64 -14.71 -22.17 -5.22
CA THR A 64 -15.27 -20.83 -5.02
C THR A 64 -14.45 -20.01 -4.02
N LEU A 65 -14.09 -20.61 -2.88
CA LEU A 65 -13.22 -19.97 -1.88
C LEU A 65 -11.85 -19.62 -2.47
N ARG A 66 -11.30 -20.50 -3.28
CA ARG A 66 -10.03 -20.25 -3.99
C ARG A 66 -10.15 -19.04 -4.92
N GLY A 67 -11.21 -18.96 -5.70
CA GLY A 67 -11.48 -17.84 -6.60
C GLY A 67 -11.59 -16.51 -5.82
N THR A 68 -12.38 -16.50 -4.75
CA THR A 68 -12.55 -15.32 -3.88
C THR A 68 -11.21 -14.90 -3.23
N ASN A 69 -10.41 -15.87 -2.81
CA ASN A 69 -9.10 -15.59 -2.21
C ASN A 69 -8.10 -15.01 -3.23
N GLU A 70 -8.14 -15.48 -4.47
CA GLU A 70 -7.34 -14.92 -5.57
C GLU A 70 -7.75 -13.47 -5.87
N ASP A 71 -9.06 -13.19 -5.93
CA ASP A 71 -9.58 -11.83 -6.10
C ASP A 71 -9.17 -10.91 -4.96
N LEU A 72 -9.21 -11.38 -3.72
CA LEU A 72 -8.72 -10.63 -2.57
C LEU A 72 -7.22 -10.34 -2.67
N ARG A 73 -6.43 -11.30 -3.13
CA ARG A 73 -5.00 -11.14 -3.35
C ARG A 73 -4.70 -10.06 -4.38
N LEU A 74 -5.43 -10.07 -5.50
CA LEU A 74 -5.30 -9.06 -6.55
C LEU A 74 -5.71 -7.67 -6.04
N ASN A 75 -6.78 -7.57 -5.27
CA ASN A 75 -7.22 -6.32 -4.67
C ASN A 75 -6.21 -5.76 -3.66
N ILE A 76 -5.61 -6.61 -2.84
CA ILE A 76 -4.55 -6.21 -1.90
C ILE A 76 -3.33 -5.71 -2.65
N ALA A 77 -2.89 -6.41 -3.69
CA ALA A 77 -1.77 -5.99 -4.53
C ALA A 77 -2.05 -4.63 -5.20
N GLY A 78 -3.27 -4.41 -5.67
CA GLY A 78 -3.71 -3.12 -6.21
C GLY A 78 -3.68 -2.00 -5.17
N MET A 79 -4.12 -2.28 -3.94
CA MET A 79 -4.05 -1.31 -2.84
C MET A 79 -2.60 -1.00 -2.42
N GLU A 80 -1.73 -1.99 -2.35
CA GLU A 80 -0.30 -1.78 -2.06
C GLU A 80 0.35 -0.86 -3.10
N LEU A 81 0.04 -1.07 -4.38
CA LEU A 81 0.53 -0.24 -5.48
C LEU A 81 -0.01 1.20 -5.38
N ALA A 82 -1.28 1.38 -5.05
CA ALA A 82 -1.89 2.69 -4.85
C ALA A 82 -1.28 3.44 -3.65
N ILE A 83 -1.00 2.74 -2.57
CA ILE A 83 -0.34 3.31 -1.38
C ILE A 83 1.09 3.74 -1.72
N ALA A 84 1.85 2.91 -2.43
CA ALA A 84 3.20 3.26 -2.88
C ALA A 84 3.20 4.51 -3.76
N HIS A 85 2.29 4.60 -4.71
CA HIS A 85 2.13 5.77 -5.58
C HIS A 85 1.74 7.02 -4.81
N ALA A 86 0.83 6.90 -3.83
CA ALA A 86 0.45 8.01 -2.97
C ALA A 86 1.61 8.51 -2.10
N GLN A 87 2.44 7.60 -1.59
CA GLN A 87 3.64 7.94 -0.82
C GLN A 87 4.68 8.68 -1.66
N ASP A 88 4.92 8.23 -2.90
CA ASP A 88 5.83 8.91 -3.83
C ASP A 88 5.34 10.32 -4.15
N LYS A 89 4.05 10.49 -4.39
CA LYS A 89 3.44 11.80 -4.63
C LYS A 89 3.60 12.74 -3.44
N VAL A 90 3.34 12.26 -2.24
CA VAL A 90 3.53 13.04 -1.00
C VAL A 90 5.01 13.41 -0.80
N ALA A 91 5.93 12.50 -1.07
CA ALA A 91 7.37 12.78 -0.98
C ALA A 91 7.80 13.89 -1.96
N VAL A 92 7.30 13.87 -3.19
CA VAL A 92 7.55 14.93 -4.19
C VAL A 92 6.97 16.26 -3.75
N GLU A 93 5.76 16.29 -3.20
CA GLU A 93 5.13 17.51 -2.70
C GLU A 93 5.88 18.11 -1.50
N ILE A 94 6.35 17.27 -0.57
CA ILE A 94 7.17 17.71 0.58
C ILE A 94 8.50 18.28 0.08
N ALA A 95 9.18 17.62 -0.84
CA ALA A 95 10.43 18.13 -1.42
C ALA A 95 10.23 19.47 -2.13
N GLY A 96 9.13 19.64 -2.85
CA GLY A 96 8.74 20.91 -3.47
C GLY A 96 8.49 22.02 -2.44
N ALA A 97 7.80 21.71 -1.35
CA ALA A 97 7.54 22.66 -0.28
C ALA A 97 8.83 23.10 0.46
N GLU A 98 9.76 22.17 0.67
CA GLU A 98 11.05 22.47 1.27
C GLU A 98 11.93 23.36 0.35
N ALA A 99 11.95 23.09 -0.94
CA ALA A 99 12.64 23.90 -1.92
C ALA A 99 12.07 25.33 -1.97
N TRP A 100 10.75 25.47 -1.97
CA TRP A 100 10.08 26.77 -1.90
C TRP A 100 10.41 27.54 -0.61
N ARG A 101 10.43 26.86 0.53
CA ARG A 101 10.76 27.46 1.83
C ARG A 101 12.22 27.94 1.85
N ALA A 102 13.16 27.17 1.30
CA ALA A 102 14.56 27.56 1.20
C ALA A 102 14.73 28.78 0.26
N TRP A 103 14.00 28.82 -0.85
CA TRP A 103 14.00 29.94 -1.78
C TRP A 103 13.42 31.20 -1.12
N ALA A 104 12.28 31.13 -0.45
CA ALA A 104 11.68 32.23 0.28
C ALA A 104 12.59 32.78 1.38
N TRP A 105 13.29 31.91 2.10
CA TRP A 105 14.27 32.29 3.10
C TRP A 105 15.45 33.07 2.52
N ARG A 106 15.98 32.68 1.36
CA ARG A 106 17.04 33.41 0.64
C ARG A 106 16.59 34.80 0.22
N TRP A 107 15.40 34.94 -0.31
CA TRP A 107 14.82 36.21 -0.68
C TRP A 107 14.61 37.14 0.53
N TRP A 108 14.17 36.59 1.64
CA TRP A 108 14.00 37.34 2.88
C TRP A 108 15.31 37.94 3.38
N TRP A 109 16.39 37.17 3.36
CA TRP A 109 17.72 37.66 3.73
C TRP A 109 18.26 38.72 2.75
N ALA A 110 18.06 38.54 1.45
CA ALA A 110 18.41 39.53 0.46
C ALA A 110 17.66 40.86 0.69
N PHE A 111 16.37 40.78 0.96
CA PHE A 111 15.55 41.96 1.30
C PHE A 111 16.01 42.63 2.59
N ALA A 112 16.23 41.89 3.66
CA ALA A 112 16.74 42.40 4.93
C ALA A 112 18.09 43.08 4.77
N GLY A 113 19.00 42.49 3.99
CA GLY A 113 20.32 43.11 3.64
C GLY A 113 20.20 44.40 2.90
N THR A 114 19.29 44.49 1.93
CA THR A 114 19.02 45.72 1.16
C THR A 114 18.46 46.83 2.06
N VAL A 115 17.52 46.50 2.92
CA VAL A 115 16.95 47.47 3.87
C VAL A 115 18.01 47.99 4.85
N ALA A 116 18.88 47.09 5.37
CA ALA A 116 19.96 47.44 6.26
C ALA A 116 21.00 48.36 5.56
N ALA A 117 21.32 48.07 4.29
CA ALA A 117 22.22 48.91 3.49
C ALA A 117 21.67 50.32 3.27
N ILE A 118 20.39 50.43 2.91
CA ILE A 118 19.70 51.75 2.72
C ILE A 118 19.67 52.51 4.05
N ALA A 119 19.30 51.85 5.16
CA ALA A 119 19.30 52.48 6.47
C ALA A 119 20.67 52.95 6.91
N SER A 120 21.72 52.22 6.63
CA SER A 120 23.12 52.59 6.90
C SER A 120 23.50 53.83 6.06
N LEU A 121 23.17 53.84 4.78
CA LEU A 121 23.46 55.02 3.91
C LEU A 121 22.74 56.27 4.40
N VAL A 122 21.49 56.17 4.81
CA VAL A 122 20.71 57.32 5.35
C VAL A 122 21.31 57.78 6.68
N TYR A 123 21.71 56.86 7.54
CA TYR A 123 22.36 57.16 8.82
C TYR A 123 23.72 57.86 8.63
N PHE A 124 24.58 57.36 7.72
CA PHE A 124 25.87 57.98 7.39
C PHE A 124 25.72 59.33 6.76
N ARG A 125 24.72 59.49 5.85
CA ARG A 125 24.43 60.80 5.24
C ARG A 125 24.01 61.84 6.30
N HIS A 126 23.34 61.43 7.36
CA HIS A 126 22.92 62.31 8.42
C HIS A 126 24.01 62.64 9.46
N SER A 127 24.93 61.66 9.64
CA SER A 127 26.01 61.77 10.63
C SER A 127 27.28 62.43 10.13
N ILE A 128 27.50 62.49 8.79
CA ILE A 128 28.72 63.07 8.21
C ILE A 128 28.35 64.38 7.47
N PRO A 129 28.70 65.54 8.04
CA PRO A 129 28.34 66.84 7.44
C PRO A 129 28.99 67.10 6.07
N LEU A 130 30.06 66.37 5.73
CA LEU A 130 30.78 66.46 4.46
C LEU A 130 29.97 65.92 3.25
N LEU A 131 29.07 64.98 3.47
CA LEU A 131 28.17 64.42 2.43
C LEU A 131 26.98 65.31 2.11
N LYS A 132 26.77 66.41 2.86
CA LYS A 132 25.71 67.41 2.58
C LYS A 132 26.07 68.33 1.41
N PHE A 133 27.32 68.32 0.95
CA PHE A 133 27.80 69.17 -0.13
C PHE A 133 27.93 68.45 -1.50
N LEU A 134 27.55 67.18 -1.55
CA LEU A 134 27.44 66.38 -2.77
C LEU A 134 25.98 66.22 -3.16
#